data_e6a135bb7bc7e64e0e59f35bf678cbff
#
_entry.id   e6a135bb7bc7e64e0e59f35bf678cbff
#
_cell.length_a   1.000
_cell.length_b   1.000
_cell.length_c   1.000
_cell.angle_alpha   90.00
_cell.angle_beta   90.00
_cell.angle_gamma   90.00
#
_symmetry.space_group_name_H-M   'P 1'
#
loop_
_entity.id
_entity.type
_entity.pdbx_description
1 polymer ?
#
loop_
_entity_poly.entity_id
_entity_poly.type
_entity_poly.pdbx_seq_one_letter_code
_entity_poly.pdbx_strand_id
1 'polypeptide(L)'
;MKKQLLLSLAVLLFTVTTVTAQSFEFRYQGNAVPEGGTVTIAAVPDEFGFGEYWCESNPSSNPNNGLILKLLSGTTASGTANINIERNTLNPQTLKWCMGGECSLLNNKTTLDKNFSVSNGSVQVQFDAENCRSVGDLLATLTATIGTETHTVKILFTYGTSDINNVNGDIQQDNVYFDLNGRRVDNPSKGVYVTNGKKIVIK
;
A
#
# COMPACT_ATOMS: atom_id res chain seq x y z
N MET A 1 -65.41 35.67 5.50
CA MET A 1 -64.44 34.57 5.90
C MET A 1 -63.31 34.54 4.88
N LYS A 2 -62.16 35.10 5.28
CA LYS A 2 -60.96 35.16 4.41
C LYS A 2 -60.10 33.91 4.68
N LYS A 3 -59.98 33.03 3.72
CA LYS A 3 -59.04 31.88 3.76
C LYS A 3 -57.66 32.42 3.51
N GLN A 4 -56.81 32.42 4.53
CA GLN A 4 -55.37 32.64 4.38
C GLN A 4 -54.74 31.36 3.89
N LEU A 5 -54.21 31.43 2.66
CA LEU A 5 -53.39 30.38 2.06
C LEU A 5 -51.96 30.53 2.60
N LEU A 6 -51.59 29.69 3.57
CA LEU A 6 -50.21 29.61 4.05
C LEU A 6 -49.37 28.87 3.00
N LEU A 7 -48.64 29.64 2.21
CA LEU A 7 -47.64 29.12 1.30
C LEU A 7 -46.38 28.75 2.14
N SER A 8 -46.24 27.48 2.52
CA SER A 8 -45.03 26.97 3.15
C SER A 8 -43.95 26.81 2.07
N LEU A 9 -43.07 27.81 1.96
CA LEU A 9 -41.87 27.76 1.17
C LEU A 9 -40.88 26.82 1.87
N ALA A 10 -40.88 25.57 1.47
CA ALA A 10 -39.84 24.62 1.85
C ALA A 10 -38.54 24.99 1.10
N VAL A 11 -37.67 25.73 1.79
CA VAL A 11 -36.32 25.97 1.32
C VAL A 11 -35.57 24.65 1.45
N LEU A 12 -35.48 23.88 0.35
CA LEU A 12 -34.54 22.78 0.24
C LEU A 12 -33.14 23.39 0.22
N LEU A 13 -32.46 23.36 1.36
CA LEU A 13 -31.03 23.59 1.44
C LEU A 13 -30.32 22.39 0.76
N PHE A 14 -30.09 22.51 -0.55
CA PHE A 14 -29.09 21.68 -1.22
C PHE A 14 -27.74 22.08 -0.64
N THR A 15 -27.23 21.30 0.30
CA THR A 15 -25.82 21.34 0.64
C THR A 15 -25.07 20.84 -0.58
N VAL A 16 -24.60 21.76 -1.41
CA VAL A 16 -23.66 21.46 -2.48
C VAL A 16 -22.38 21.08 -1.77
N THR A 17 -22.16 19.79 -1.56
CA THR A 17 -20.83 19.29 -1.23
C THR A 17 -19.98 19.56 -2.46
N THR A 18 -19.14 20.60 -2.42
CA THR A 18 -18.12 20.81 -3.45
C THR A 18 -17.19 19.61 -3.36
N VAL A 19 -17.38 18.65 -4.25
CA VAL A 19 -16.37 17.63 -4.51
C VAL A 19 -15.20 18.38 -5.14
N THR A 20 -14.23 18.79 -4.34
CA THR A 20 -12.97 19.30 -4.88
C THR A 20 -12.34 18.18 -5.67
N ALA A 21 -12.11 18.41 -6.96
CA ALA A 21 -11.42 17.43 -7.80
C ALA A 21 -10.06 17.16 -7.16
N GLN A 22 -9.74 15.90 -6.95
CA GLN A 22 -8.46 15.45 -6.43
C GLN A 22 -7.34 16.04 -7.30
N SER A 23 -6.33 16.67 -6.69
CA SER A 23 -5.24 17.32 -7.42
C SER A 23 -4.04 16.39 -7.61
N PHE A 24 -3.89 15.39 -6.75
CA PHE A 24 -2.83 14.38 -6.84
C PHE A 24 -3.30 13.05 -6.26
N GLU A 25 -2.55 11.99 -6.55
CA GLU A 25 -2.80 10.65 -6.05
C GLU A 25 -1.49 9.89 -5.86
N PHE A 26 -1.50 8.87 -5.00
CA PHE A 26 -0.45 7.87 -5.00
C PHE A 26 -0.74 6.80 -6.06
N ARG A 27 0.33 6.35 -6.73
CA ARG A 27 0.28 5.21 -7.66
C ARG A 27 1.36 4.21 -7.30
N TYR A 28 1.03 2.93 -7.47
CA TYR A 28 1.96 1.83 -7.33
C TYR A 28 1.85 0.91 -8.54
N GLN A 29 2.98 0.64 -9.18
CA GLN A 29 3.03 -0.16 -10.42
C GLN A 29 2.04 0.35 -11.50
N GLY A 30 1.94 1.68 -11.64
CA GLY A 30 1.06 2.34 -12.59
C GLY A 30 -0.42 2.46 -12.20
N ASN A 31 -0.86 1.79 -11.16
CA ASN A 31 -2.25 1.81 -10.68
C ASN A 31 -2.44 2.83 -9.55
N ALA A 32 -3.58 3.53 -9.55
CA ALA A 32 -3.93 4.42 -8.45
C ALA A 32 -4.12 3.63 -7.15
N VAL A 33 -3.57 4.14 -6.06
CA VAL A 33 -3.77 3.60 -4.71
C VAL A 33 -4.92 4.36 -4.06
N PRO A 34 -5.99 3.70 -3.60
CA PRO A 34 -7.07 4.37 -2.88
C PRO A 34 -6.57 5.09 -1.62
N GLU A 35 -7.30 6.12 -1.17
CA GLU A 35 -6.98 6.81 0.09
C GLU A 35 -6.85 5.83 1.26
N GLY A 36 -5.72 5.92 1.98
CA GLY A 36 -5.38 4.99 3.06
C GLY A 36 -5.11 3.54 2.62
N GLY A 37 -5.06 3.28 1.30
CA GLY A 37 -4.79 1.96 0.74
C GLY A 37 -3.39 1.46 1.09
N THR A 38 -3.20 0.13 1.05
CA THR A 38 -1.94 -0.52 1.38
C THR A 38 -1.30 -1.11 0.13
N VAL A 39 -0.03 -0.80 -0.08
CA VAL A 39 0.84 -1.49 -1.03
C VAL A 39 1.74 -2.46 -0.27
N THR A 40 1.81 -3.70 -0.70
CA THR A 40 2.66 -4.72 -0.07
C THR A 40 3.90 -4.95 -0.92
N ILE A 41 5.07 -4.92 -0.28
CA ILE A 41 6.37 -5.07 -0.90
C ILE A 41 7.08 -6.23 -0.21
N ALA A 42 7.25 -7.34 -0.94
CA ALA A 42 7.98 -8.49 -0.45
C ALA A 42 9.49 -8.26 -0.56
N ALA A 43 10.23 -8.70 0.46
CA ALA A 43 11.68 -8.67 0.43
C ALA A 43 12.22 -9.62 -0.64
N VAL A 44 13.22 -9.17 -1.36
CA VAL A 44 13.94 -9.95 -2.35
C VAL A 44 15.36 -10.27 -1.84
N PRO A 45 15.96 -11.42 -2.21
CA PRO A 45 17.32 -11.71 -1.86
C PRO A 45 18.28 -10.65 -2.40
N ASP A 46 19.30 -10.32 -1.62
CA ASP A 46 20.42 -9.50 -2.10
C ASP A 46 21.12 -10.17 -3.28
N GLU A 47 21.37 -9.41 -4.34
CA GLU A 47 22.04 -9.89 -5.55
C GLU A 47 23.47 -10.39 -5.30
N PHE A 48 24.10 -9.93 -4.22
CA PHE A 48 25.47 -10.30 -3.86
C PHE A 48 25.56 -11.56 -2.99
N GLY A 49 24.44 -12.15 -2.57
CA GLY A 49 24.40 -13.44 -1.89
C GLY A 49 24.89 -13.42 -0.43
N PHE A 50 24.88 -12.28 0.24
CA PHE A 50 25.26 -12.17 1.65
C PHE A 50 24.20 -12.73 2.63
N GLY A 51 23.13 -13.32 2.10
CA GLY A 51 22.04 -13.88 2.92
C GLY A 51 21.13 -12.81 3.53
N GLU A 52 21.17 -11.61 2.98
CA GLU A 52 20.35 -10.48 3.37
C GLU A 52 19.19 -10.32 2.38
N TYR A 53 18.14 -9.59 2.79
CA TYR A 53 16.96 -9.33 1.99
C TYR A 53 16.64 -7.84 1.98
N TRP A 54 16.14 -7.36 0.85
CA TRP A 54 15.81 -5.96 0.64
C TRP A 54 14.37 -5.80 0.21
N CYS A 55 13.71 -4.77 0.76
CA CYS A 55 12.40 -4.33 0.30
C CYS A 55 12.53 -2.91 -0.25
N GLU A 56 12.21 -2.71 -1.51
CA GLU A 56 12.27 -1.41 -2.17
C GLU A 56 10.92 -1.01 -2.73
N SER A 57 10.42 0.16 -2.35
CA SER A 57 9.18 0.71 -2.90
C SER A 57 9.33 1.20 -4.34
N ASN A 58 10.55 1.40 -4.80
CA ASN A 58 10.84 1.97 -6.11
C ASN A 58 12.11 1.37 -6.70
N PRO A 59 12.06 0.13 -7.22
CA PRO A 59 13.22 -0.53 -7.79
C PRO A 59 13.75 0.26 -8.99
N SER A 60 15.07 0.37 -9.06
CA SER A 60 15.79 1.20 -10.04
C SER A 60 15.58 0.80 -11.51
N SER A 61 15.11 -0.41 -11.77
CA SER A 61 14.89 -0.93 -13.13
C SER A 61 13.74 -0.25 -13.88
N ASN A 62 12.75 0.29 -13.17
CA ASN A 62 11.65 1.04 -13.79
C ASN A 62 10.96 1.97 -12.76
N PRO A 63 11.33 3.24 -12.70
CA PRO A 63 10.78 4.18 -11.73
C PRO A 63 9.26 4.42 -11.83
N ASN A 64 8.65 4.10 -12.97
CA ASN A 64 7.20 4.19 -13.13
C ASN A 64 6.46 2.97 -12.56
N ASN A 65 7.16 1.89 -12.25
CA ASN A 65 6.59 0.68 -11.66
C ASN A 65 6.69 0.65 -10.13
N GLY A 66 7.36 1.65 -9.53
CA GLY A 66 7.42 1.80 -8.08
C GLY A 66 6.26 2.64 -7.53
N LEU A 67 6.44 3.07 -6.28
CA LEU A 67 5.53 4.01 -5.63
C LEU A 67 5.87 5.44 -6.06
N ILE A 68 4.88 6.15 -6.58
CA ILE A 68 4.98 7.56 -6.99
C ILE A 68 3.81 8.36 -6.42
N LEU A 69 4.05 9.66 -6.20
CA LEU A 69 2.99 10.65 -6.09
C LEU A 69 2.85 11.33 -7.46
N LYS A 70 1.66 11.33 -8.02
CA LYS A 70 1.34 11.87 -9.34
C LYS A 70 0.35 13.02 -9.24
N LEU A 71 0.65 14.14 -9.89
CA LEU A 71 -0.32 15.23 -10.10
C LEU A 71 -1.34 14.81 -11.15
N LEU A 72 -2.61 15.08 -10.89
CA LEU A 72 -3.71 14.86 -11.84
C LEU A 72 -3.90 16.06 -12.76
N SER A 73 -3.35 17.23 -12.36
CA SER A 73 -3.31 18.44 -13.18
C SER A 73 -2.00 19.20 -12.93
N GLY A 74 -1.48 19.84 -13.97
CA GLY A 74 -0.21 20.58 -13.90
C GLY A 74 1.03 19.66 -13.91
N THR A 75 2.20 20.29 -13.86
CA THR A 75 3.50 19.58 -13.91
C THR A 75 4.38 19.83 -12.71
N THR A 76 4.06 20.86 -11.91
CA THR A 76 4.86 21.25 -10.74
C THR A 76 3.97 21.51 -9.54
N ALA A 77 4.42 21.10 -8.37
CA ALA A 77 3.81 21.43 -7.08
C ALA A 77 4.86 21.34 -5.98
N SER A 78 4.57 21.94 -4.83
CA SER A 78 5.35 21.77 -3.61
C SER A 78 4.42 21.34 -2.48
N GLY A 79 4.91 20.51 -1.58
CA GLY A 79 4.12 20.00 -0.47
C GLY A 79 4.98 19.54 0.69
N THR A 80 4.30 19.04 1.70
CA THR A 80 4.91 18.43 2.88
C THR A 80 4.50 16.96 2.93
N ALA A 81 5.38 16.11 3.42
CA ALA A 81 5.11 14.71 3.64
C ALA A 81 5.57 14.29 5.03
N ASN A 82 4.75 13.48 5.70
CA ASN A 82 5.05 12.82 6.96
C ASN A 82 5.08 11.31 6.73
N ILE A 83 6.10 10.64 7.27
CA ILE A 83 6.12 9.19 7.34
C ILE A 83 6.06 8.75 8.81
N ASN A 84 5.19 7.80 9.11
CA ASN A 84 5.10 7.13 10.41
C ASN A 84 5.40 5.64 10.22
N ILE A 85 6.24 5.09 11.11
CA ILE A 85 6.76 3.72 10.99
C ILE A 85 6.36 2.91 12.21
N GLU A 86 5.64 1.84 11.95
CA GLU A 86 5.32 0.80 12.92
C GLU A 86 6.23 -0.39 12.68
N ARG A 87 7.22 -0.55 13.55
CA ARG A 87 8.19 -1.65 13.48
C ARG A 87 7.61 -2.85 14.20
N ASN A 88 7.09 -3.81 13.46
CA ASN A 88 6.61 -5.04 14.05
C ASN A 88 7.80 -6.02 14.26
N THR A 89 7.90 -7.05 13.43
CA THR A 89 8.91 -8.09 13.58
C THR A 89 10.04 -7.99 12.57
N LEU A 90 9.82 -7.33 11.41
CA LEU A 90 10.87 -7.06 10.45
C LEU A 90 11.89 -6.06 11.01
N ASN A 91 13.13 -6.46 11.07
CA ASN A 91 14.21 -5.66 11.64
C ASN A 91 15.28 -5.36 10.58
N PRO A 92 15.08 -4.35 9.74
CA PRO A 92 16.08 -3.91 8.77
C PRO A 92 17.28 -3.27 9.49
N GLN A 93 18.47 -3.46 8.94
CA GLN A 93 19.66 -2.77 9.42
C GLN A 93 19.59 -1.29 9.04
N THR A 94 19.11 -1.01 7.83
CA THR A 94 18.94 0.34 7.29
C THR A 94 17.50 0.54 6.86
N LEU A 95 16.93 1.66 7.26
CA LEU A 95 15.63 2.13 6.81
C LEU A 95 15.82 3.53 6.23
N LYS A 96 15.52 3.70 4.92
CA LYS A 96 15.79 4.91 4.17
C LYS A 96 14.51 5.40 3.50
N TRP A 97 14.30 6.70 3.52
CA TRP A 97 13.21 7.37 2.82
C TRP A 97 13.72 8.52 1.97
N CYS A 98 13.44 8.47 0.67
CA CYS A 98 13.73 9.53 -0.29
C CYS A 98 12.44 10.03 -0.93
N MET A 99 12.29 11.33 -1.07
CA MET A 99 11.20 11.97 -1.80
C MET A 99 11.67 13.35 -2.29
N GLY A 100 11.44 13.66 -3.56
CA GLY A 100 11.86 14.94 -4.13
C GLY A 100 13.39 15.14 -4.24
N GLY A 101 14.15 14.04 -4.37
CA GLY A 101 15.60 14.06 -4.52
C GLY A 101 16.40 14.07 -3.20
N GLU A 102 15.72 14.15 -2.05
CA GLU A 102 16.36 14.11 -0.74
C GLU A 102 16.10 12.79 -0.02
N CYS A 103 17.15 12.19 0.55
CA CYS A 103 17.08 10.95 1.31
C CYS A 103 17.37 11.20 2.79
N SER A 104 16.73 10.42 3.65
CA SER A 104 16.94 10.42 5.09
C SER A 104 16.94 9.01 5.64
N LEU A 105 17.82 8.75 6.60
CA LEU A 105 17.83 7.50 7.36
C LEU A 105 16.85 7.60 8.54
N LEU A 106 16.08 6.53 8.71
CA LEU A 106 15.01 6.44 9.71
C LEU A 106 15.32 5.43 10.81
N ASN A 107 16.55 4.91 10.88
CA ASN A 107 16.92 3.73 11.65
C ASN A 107 16.36 3.67 13.08
N ASN A 108 16.29 4.82 13.79
CA ASN A 108 15.78 4.90 15.16
C ASN A 108 14.57 5.83 15.30
N LYS A 109 14.02 6.33 14.17
CA LYS A 109 12.89 7.25 14.17
C LYS A 109 11.61 6.49 13.88
N THR A 110 10.54 6.87 14.54
CA THR A 110 9.18 6.40 14.25
C THR A 110 8.43 7.33 13.32
N THR A 111 8.86 8.59 13.22
CA THR A 111 8.23 9.59 12.34
C THR A 111 9.28 10.57 11.80
N LEU A 112 9.03 11.08 10.62
CA LEU A 112 9.83 12.12 9.99
C LEU A 112 8.97 12.95 9.04
N ASP A 113 9.20 14.26 9.07
CA ASP A 113 8.59 15.22 8.14
C ASP A 113 9.61 15.67 7.09
N LYS A 114 9.15 15.90 5.88
CA LYS A 114 9.91 16.44 4.76
C LYS A 114 9.08 17.42 3.94
N ASN A 115 9.76 18.43 3.37
CA ASN A 115 9.23 19.14 2.21
C ASN A 115 9.60 18.38 0.95
N PHE A 116 8.74 18.45 -0.06
CA PHE A 116 9.03 17.87 -1.37
C PHE A 116 8.57 18.79 -2.49
N SER A 117 9.17 18.59 -3.66
CA SER A 117 8.75 19.26 -4.89
C SER A 117 8.46 18.22 -5.96
N VAL A 118 7.37 18.43 -6.67
CA VAL A 118 7.01 17.64 -7.84
C VAL A 118 7.49 18.38 -9.07
N SER A 119 8.16 17.68 -9.97
CA SER A 119 8.55 18.14 -11.28
C SER A 119 8.11 17.14 -12.34
N ASN A 120 7.74 17.61 -13.55
CA ASN A 120 7.24 16.75 -14.62
C ASN A 120 6.01 15.92 -14.24
N GLY A 121 5.17 16.43 -13.33
CA GLY A 121 3.89 15.83 -12.96
C GLY A 121 3.96 14.67 -11.97
N SER A 122 5.14 14.25 -11.53
CA SER A 122 5.27 13.20 -10.54
C SER A 122 6.55 13.31 -9.72
N VAL A 123 6.56 12.67 -8.55
CA VAL A 123 7.75 12.47 -7.73
C VAL A 123 7.79 11.02 -7.24
N GLN A 124 8.98 10.43 -7.30
CA GLN A 124 9.21 9.09 -6.76
C GLN A 124 9.15 9.12 -5.23
N VAL A 125 8.53 8.11 -4.67
CA VAL A 125 8.55 7.82 -3.24
C VAL A 125 9.40 6.56 -3.05
N GLN A 126 10.68 6.75 -2.77
CA GLN A 126 11.57 5.65 -2.47
C GLN A 126 11.59 5.44 -0.96
N PHE A 127 11.15 4.28 -0.52
CA PHE A 127 11.22 3.85 0.85
C PHE A 127 11.76 2.42 0.87
N ASP A 128 12.92 2.25 1.49
CA ASP A 128 13.69 1.01 1.41
C ASP A 128 13.96 0.50 2.82
N ALA A 129 13.75 -0.80 3.01
CA ALA A 129 14.20 -1.58 4.17
C ALA A 129 15.32 -2.50 3.70
N GLU A 130 16.56 -2.17 4.06
CA GLU A 130 17.76 -2.86 3.61
C GLU A 130 18.29 -3.80 4.69
N ASN A 131 18.90 -4.91 4.27
CA ASN A 131 19.55 -5.88 5.13
C ASN A 131 18.57 -6.43 6.19
N CYS A 132 17.39 -6.87 5.75
CA CYS A 132 16.40 -7.51 6.60
C CYS A 132 16.91 -8.88 7.01
N ARG A 133 16.98 -9.14 8.32
CA ARG A 133 17.54 -10.38 8.90
C ARG A 133 16.53 -11.21 9.67
N SER A 134 15.35 -10.68 9.91
CA SER A 134 14.30 -11.38 10.64
C SER A 134 13.04 -11.50 9.80
N VAL A 135 12.38 -12.63 9.91
CA VAL A 135 11.04 -12.84 9.35
C VAL A 135 10.05 -11.90 10.03
N GLY A 136 9.18 -11.29 9.24
CA GLY A 136 8.14 -10.43 9.79
C GLY A 136 7.68 -9.34 8.84
N ASP A 137 7.11 -8.30 9.41
CA ASP A 137 6.61 -7.14 8.68
C ASP A 137 7.02 -5.80 9.32
N LEU A 138 6.94 -4.74 8.52
CA LEU A 138 7.10 -3.36 8.92
C LEU A 138 6.09 -2.54 8.12
N LEU A 139 5.28 -1.76 8.83
CA LEU A 139 4.30 -0.86 8.22
C LEU A 139 4.82 0.57 8.26
N ALA A 140 4.88 1.22 7.10
CA ALA A 140 5.10 2.66 6.98
C ALA A 140 3.82 3.32 6.47
N THR A 141 3.36 4.36 7.15
CA THR A 141 2.24 5.20 6.72
C THR A 141 2.78 6.53 6.24
N LEU A 142 2.64 6.80 4.95
CA LEU A 142 3.06 8.05 4.31
C LEU A 142 1.84 8.92 4.07
N THR A 143 1.87 10.14 4.59
CA THR A 143 0.87 11.17 4.36
C THR A 143 1.51 12.34 3.63
N ALA A 144 0.98 12.73 2.48
CA ALA A 144 1.44 13.87 1.70
C ALA A 144 0.35 14.95 1.64
N THR A 145 0.77 16.22 1.71
CA THR A 145 -0.12 17.38 1.65
C THR A 145 0.38 18.35 0.59
N ILE A 146 -0.49 18.73 -0.34
CA ILE A 146 -0.26 19.80 -1.34
C ILE A 146 -1.40 20.81 -1.18
N GLY A 147 -1.06 22.06 -0.82
CA GLY A 147 -2.06 23.07 -0.49
C GLY A 147 -2.88 22.66 0.74
N THR A 148 -4.17 22.44 0.54
CA THR A 148 -5.11 21.98 1.60
C THR A 148 -5.49 20.51 1.46
N GLU A 149 -5.05 19.85 0.41
CA GLU A 149 -5.38 18.46 0.12
C GLU A 149 -4.34 17.51 0.71
N THR A 150 -4.80 16.45 1.33
CA THR A 150 -3.95 15.44 2.00
C THR A 150 -4.36 14.05 1.54
N HIS A 151 -3.37 13.24 1.17
CA HIS A 151 -3.54 11.84 0.82
C HIS A 151 -2.56 10.95 1.58
N THR A 152 -3.03 9.74 1.89
CA THR A 152 -2.28 8.76 2.68
C THR A 152 -2.16 7.44 1.92
N VAL A 153 -0.97 6.83 1.98
CA VAL A 153 -0.71 5.46 1.51
C VAL A 153 0.03 4.68 2.60
N LYS A 154 -0.32 3.42 2.75
CA LYS A 154 0.37 2.49 3.63
C LYS A 154 1.32 1.61 2.81
N ILE A 155 2.53 1.41 3.31
CA ILE A 155 3.57 0.61 2.67
C ILE A 155 3.91 -0.50 3.65
N LEU A 156 3.51 -1.73 3.32
CA LEU A 156 3.75 -2.92 4.13
C LEU A 156 4.93 -3.69 3.54
N PHE A 157 6.07 -3.67 4.22
CA PHE A 157 7.20 -4.53 3.90
C PHE A 157 7.04 -5.87 4.57
N THR A 158 7.25 -6.97 3.82
CA THR A 158 7.13 -8.34 4.34
C THR A 158 8.38 -9.15 3.98
N TYR A 159 8.85 -9.96 4.94
CA TYR A 159 9.91 -10.93 4.72
C TYR A 159 9.54 -12.26 5.37
N GLY A 160 9.57 -13.33 4.58
CA GLY A 160 9.33 -14.69 5.07
C GLY A 160 7.94 -14.93 5.66
N THR A 161 7.06 -13.95 5.68
CA THR A 161 5.63 -14.18 5.92
C THR A 161 5.08 -14.78 4.63
N SER A 162 4.73 -16.04 4.67
CA SER A 162 3.97 -16.64 3.58
C SER A 162 2.61 -15.96 3.56
N ASP A 163 2.51 -14.90 2.76
CA ASP A 163 1.28 -14.16 2.55
C ASP A 163 0.30 -15.02 1.73
N ILE A 164 -0.38 -15.93 2.42
CA ILE A 164 -1.57 -16.60 1.89
C ILE A 164 -2.77 -15.62 1.88
N ASN A 165 -2.58 -14.38 2.36
CA ASN A 165 -3.67 -13.41 2.57
C ASN A 165 -4.01 -12.53 1.36
N ASN A 166 -3.36 -12.67 0.21
CA ASN A 166 -3.71 -11.90 -1.00
C ASN A 166 -4.12 -12.77 -2.19
N VAL A 167 -4.99 -13.72 -1.96
CA VAL A 167 -5.78 -14.27 -3.07
C VAL A 167 -7.14 -13.54 -3.11
N ASN A 168 -7.11 -12.25 -3.38
CA ASN A 168 -8.25 -11.51 -3.93
C ASN A 168 -8.22 -11.58 -5.47
N GLY A 169 -8.08 -12.78 -6.00
CA GLY A 169 -8.53 -13.13 -7.32
C GLY A 169 -9.85 -13.85 -7.15
N ASP A 170 -10.86 -13.54 -7.95
CA ASP A 170 -12.05 -14.34 -8.12
C ASP A 170 -11.65 -15.82 -8.35
N ILE A 171 -11.45 -16.55 -7.26
CA ILE A 171 -11.32 -18.00 -7.34
C ILE A 171 -12.75 -18.49 -7.46
N GLN A 172 -13.17 -18.81 -8.69
CA GLN A 172 -14.16 -19.85 -8.85
C GLN A 172 -13.72 -21.01 -7.94
N GLN A 173 -14.60 -21.35 -7.02
CA GLN A 173 -14.39 -22.41 -6.03
C GLN A 173 -14.33 -23.78 -6.72
N ASP A 174 -13.27 -24.03 -7.44
CA ASP A 174 -12.86 -25.40 -7.70
C ASP A 174 -12.20 -25.90 -6.41
N ASN A 175 -12.82 -26.87 -5.74
CA ASN A 175 -12.29 -27.49 -4.54
C ASN A 175 -10.95 -28.16 -4.85
N VAL A 176 -9.86 -27.39 -4.76
CA VAL A 176 -8.51 -27.92 -4.92
C VAL A 176 -8.10 -28.58 -3.61
N TYR A 177 -7.81 -29.87 -3.68
CA TYR A 177 -7.35 -30.65 -2.53
C TYR A 177 -5.85 -30.84 -2.57
N PHE A 178 -5.20 -30.76 -1.40
CA PHE A 178 -3.80 -31.07 -1.22
C PHE A 178 -3.65 -32.19 -0.19
N ASP A 179 -2.74 -33.13 -0.42
CA ASP A 179 -2.35 -34.10 0.59
C ASP A 179 -1.52 -33.46 1.71
N LEU A 180 -1.19 -34.21 2.75
CA LEU A 180 -0.40 -33.70 3.86
C LEU A 180 1.06 -33.37 3.49
N ASN A 181 1.51 -33.75 2.29
CA ASN A 181 2.81 -33.42 1.74
C ASN A 181 2.75 -32.20 0.80
N GLY A 182 1.58 -31.52 0.69
CA GLY A 182 1.39 -30.35 -0.15
C GLY A 182 1.22 -30.68 -1.64
N ARG A 183 1.00 -31.93 -2.04
CA ARG A 183 0.77 -32.30 -3.44
C ARG A 183 -0.71 -32.12 -3.76
N ARG A 184 -1.00 -31.53 -4.90
CA ARG A 184 -2.37 -31.40 -5.42
C ARG A 184 -2.96 -32.78 -5.73
N VAL A 185 -4.21 -33.00 -5.34
CA VAL A 185 -4.97 -34.22 -5.55
C VAL A 185 -6.25 -33.85 -6.28
N ASP A 186 -6.37 -34.26 -7.55
CA ASP A 186 -7.53 -33.92 -8.39
C ASP A 186 -8.75 -34.74 -8.06
N ASN A 187 -8.58 -36.00 -7.58
CA ASN A 187 -9.67 -36.88 -7.16
C ASN A 187 -9.39 -37.46 -5.76
N PRO A 188 -9.72 -36.70 -4.70
CA PRO A 188 -9.45 -37.14 -3.35
C PRO A 188 -10.30 -38.37 -2.97
N SER A 189 -9.64 -39.44 -2.58
CA SER A 189 -10.25 -40.64 -2.03
C SER A 189 -10.31 -40.54 -0.49
N LYS A 190 -10.71 -41.59 0.20
CA LYS A 190 -10.72 -41.65 1.66
C LYS A 190 -9.37 -41.27 2.24
N GLY A 191 -9.34 -40.21 3.08
CA GLY A 191 -8.09 -39.68 3.63
C GLY A 191 -8.23 -38.31 4.23
N VAL A 192 -7.06 -37.70 4.57
CA VAL A 192 -6.95 -36.35 5.14
C VAL A 192 -6.35 -35.42 4.12
N TYR A 193 -6.99 -34.30 3.88
CA TYR A 193 -6.60 -33.31 2.88
C TYR A 193 -6.68 -31.89 3.43
N VAL A 194 -6.05 -30.97 2.73
CA VAL A 194 -6.19 -29.52 2.96
C VAL A 194 -6.91 -28.92 1.75
N THR A 195 -8.00 -28.21 1.97
CA THR A 195 -8.72 -27.44 0.95
C THR A 195 -9.14 -26.11 1.54
N ASN A 196 -8.99 -25.01 0.79
CA ASN A 196 -9.30 -23.64 1.24
C ASN A 196 -8.68 -23.31 2.62
N GLY A 197 -7.42 -23.72 2.85
CA GLY A 197 -6.70 -23.52 4.09
C GLY A 197 -7.22 -24.31 5.30
N LYS A 198 -8.17 -25.24 5.09
CA LYS A 198 -8.78 -26.06 6.17
C LYS A 198 -8.43 -27.53 5.98
N LYS A 199 -8.12 -28.19 7.09
CA LYS A 199 -7.96 -29.66 7.13
C LYS A 199 -9.33 -30.33 7.10
N ILE A 200 -9.53 -31.26 6.16
CA ILE A 200 -10.76 -32.05 6.04
C ILE A 200 -10.45 -33.55 6.06
N VAL A 201 -11.42 -34.34 6.42
CA VAL A 201 -11.36 -35.82 6.39
C VAL A 201 -12.45 -36.32 5.45
N ILE A 202 -12.05 -37.00 4.39
CA ILE A 202 -12.95 -37.73 3.50
C ILE A 202 -13.06 -39.16 4.03
N LYS A 203 -14.28 -39.59 4.34
CA LYS A 203 -14.58 -40.90 4.93
C LYS A 203 -14.90 -41.94 3.87
#